data_6a2d191e10eb86023dd6b9ace16e9641
#
_entry.id   6a2d191e10eb86023dd6b9ace16e9641
#
_cell.length_a   1.000
_cell.length_b   1.000
_cell.length_c   1.000
_cell.angle_alpha   90.00
_cell.angle_beta   90.00
_cell.angle_gamma   90.00
#
_symmetry.space_group_name_H-M   'P 1'
#
loop_
_entity.id
_entity.type
_entity.pdbx_description
1 polymer ?
#
loop_
_entity_poly.entity_id
_entity_poly.type
_entity_poly.pdbx_seq_one_letter_code
_entity_poly.pdbx_strand_id
1 'polypeptide(L)'
;MNFTLPDELLALQAKTRDFIAEQVIPLANDPRQDSHGPSDALRQDLVARARAAGLLTPHASREMGGLALSHVAKAIVFEEAGYSPLGPVALNIHAPDEGNIHLMDVVATEAQKDRWLRPLVQGHARSCFAMTEPAPGSGSDPSMLRTTATRDGDDYLINGRKWLITGAEGADFGIIMARMEDCLTRIHITAP
;
A
#
# COMPACT_ATOMS: atom_id res chain seq x y z
N MET A 1 9.01 11.31 31.41
CA MET A 1 8.83 11.08 29.94
C MET A 1 8.24 12.36 29.36
N ASN A 2 8.83 12.95 28.31
CA ASN A 2 8.27 14.16 27.68
C ASN A 2 7.59 13.73 26.38
N PHE A 3 6.30 14.01 26.24
CA PHE A 3 5.48 13.71 25.05
C PHE A 3 5.21 14.96 24.19
N THR A 4 5.88 16.07 24.47
CA THR A 4 5.75 17.29 23.68
C THR A 4 6.37 17.07 22.30
N LEU A 5 5.60 17.32 21.25
CA LEU A 5 6.09 17.24 19.89
C LEU A 5 6.99 18.45 19.58
N PRO A 6 8.09 18.26 18.84
CA PRO A 6 8.87 19.35 18.26
C PRO A 6 8.05 20.22 17.32
N ASP A 7 8.41 21.48 17.17
CA ASP A 7 7.69 22.45 16.33
C ASP A 7 7.55 21.99 14.88
N GLU A 8 8.55 21.31 14.34
CA GLU A 8 8.51 20.74 12.98
C GLU A 8 7.42 19.67 12.81
N LEU A 9 7.20 18.85 13.85
CA LEU A 9 6.15 17.83 13.84
C LEU A 9 4.77 18.45 14.07
N LEU A 10 4.67 19.50 14.87
CA LEU A 10 3.44 20.29 15.02
C LEU A 10 3.06 20.97 13.70
N ALA A 11 4.03 21.52 12.97
CA ALA A 11 3.81 22.11 11.65
C ALA A 11 3.36 21.06 10.61
N LEU A 12 3.97 19.87 10.64
CA LEU A 12 3.57 18.74 9.78
C LEU A 12 2.15 18.27 10.10
N GLN A 13 1.81 18.18 11.38
CA GLN A 13 0.46 17.84 11.85
C GLN A 13 -0.57 18.84 11.34
N ALA A 14 -0.33 20.14 11.56
CA ALA A 14 -1.22 21.20 11.10
C ALA A 14 -1.42 21.15 9.60
N LYS A 15 -0.32 21.05 8.83
CA LYS A 15 -0.35 20.95 7.37
C LYS A 15 -1.19 19.74 6.89
N THR A 16 -1.03 18.59 7.54
CA THR A 16 -1.78 17.37 7.17
C THR A 16 -3.25 17.53 7.52
N ARG A 17 -3.56 18.06 8.70
CA ARG A 17 -4.93 18.34 9.14
C ARG A 17 -5.66 19.28 8.18
N ASP A 18 -5.03 20.40 7.82
CA ASP A 18 -5.60 21.38 6.91
C ASP A 18 -5.85 20.76 5.52
N PHE A 19 -4.90 19.97 5.01
CA PHE A 19 -5.08 19.23 3.76
C PHE A 19 -6.28 18.27 3.82
N ILE A 20 -6.40 17.49 4.89
CA ILE A 20 -7.52 16.55 5.05
C ILE A 20 -8.85 17.31 5.16
N ALA A 21 -8.90 18.38 5.95
CA ALA A 21 -10.11 19.16 6.16
C ALA A 21 -10.58 19.88 4.89
N GLU A 22 -9.65 20.47 4.13
CA GLU A 22 -10.00 21.34 3.01
C GLU A 22 -10.06 20.61 1.66
N GLN A 23 -9.25 19.56 1.47
CA GLN A 23 -9.08 18.91 0.18
C GLN A 23 -9.66 17.49 0.11
N VAL A 24 -9.85 16.82 1.24
CA VAL A 24 -10.29 15.42 1.27
C VAL A 24 -11.70 15.28 1.81
N ILE A 25 -11.99 15.82 3.00
CA ILE A 25 -13.34 15.71 3.62
C ILE A 25 -14.46 16.22 2.72
N PRO A 26 -14.33 17.32 1.96
CA PRO A 26 -15.39 17.78 1.05
C PRO A 26 -15.76 16.77 -0.04
N LEU A 27 -14.90 15.79 -0.33
CA LEU A 27 -15.14 14.72 -1.30
C LEU A 27 -15.81 13.47 -0.69
N ALA A 28 -16.21 13.51 0.58
CA ALA A 28 -16.83 12.37 1.26
C ALA A 28 -18.12 11.87 0.57
N ASN A 29 -18.83 12.76 -0.13
CA ASN A 29 -20.04 12.44 -0.89
C ASN A 29 -19.86 12.64 -2.40
N ASP A 30 -18.65 12.54 -2.90
CA ASP A 30 -18.38 12.68 -4.33
C ASP A 30 -19.07 11.53 -5.11
N PRO A 31 -19.79 11.81 -6.21
CA PRO A 31 -20.51 10.80 -6.98
C PRO A 31 -19.61 9.75 -7.63
N ARG A 32 -18.30 9.95 -7.63
CA ARG A 32 -17.30 8.96 -8.06
C ARG A 32 -16.97 7.92 -6.97
N GLN A 33 -17.67 7.94 -5.83
CA GLN A 33 -17.61 6.86 -4.83
C GLN A 33 -18.73 5.86 -5.05
N ASP A 34 -18.45 4.60 -4.78
CA ASP A 34 -19.44 3.52 -4.72
C ASP A 34 -19.31 2.72 -3.42
N SER A 35 -20.03 1.60 -3.32
CA SER A 35 -20.01 0.73 -2.14
C SER A 35 -18.65 0.07 -1.87
N HIS A 36 -17.74 0.07 -2.84
CA HIS A 36 -16.40 -0.53 -2.75
C HIS A 36 -15.30 0.51 -2.56
N GLY A 37 -15.67 1.79 -2.50
CA GLY A 37 -14.73 2.90 -2.28
C GLY A 37 -14.65 3.88 -3.45
N PRO A 38 -13.60 4.72 -3.52
CA PRO A 38 -13.45 5.69 -4.58
C PRO A 38 -13.12 5.00 -5.91
N SER A 39 -13.76 5.48 -6.99
CA SER A 39 -13.36 5.11 -8.35
C SER A 39 -11.90 5.46 -8.61
N ASP A 40 -11.30 4.87 -9.64
CA ASP A 40 -9.92 5.19 -10.00
C ASP A 40 -9.73 6.67 -10.35
N ALA A 41 -10.72 7.29 -10.99
CA ALA A 41 -10.70 8.72 -11.28
C ALA A 41 -10.67 9.59 -10.02
N LEU A 42 -11.44 9.25 -8.97
CA LEU A 42 -11.40 9.97 -7.70
C LEU A 42 -10.08 9.72 -6.96
N ARG A 43 -9.59 8.47 -6.98
CA ARG A 43 -8.29 8.10 -6.40
C ARG A 43 -7.16 8.93 -7.01
N GLN A 44 -7.09 9.02 -8.33
CA GLN A 44 -6.06 9.80 -9.04
C GLN A 44 -6.14 11.29 -8.73
N ASP A 45 -7.34 11.87 -8.62
CA ASP A 45 -7.54 13.25 -8.19
C ASP A 45 -7.00 13.48 -6.76
N LEU A 46 -7.35 12.60 -5.81
CA LEU A 46 -6.86 12.65 -4.43
C LEU A 46 -5.33 12.55 -4.34
N VAL A 47 -4.73 11.61 -5.06
CA VAL A 47 -3.27 11.42 -5.14
C VAL A 47 -2.59 12.65 -5.73
N ALA A 48 -3.17 13.26 -6.78
CA ALA A 48 -2.63 14.47 -7.37
C ALA A 48 -2.64 15.66 -6.39
N ARG A 49 -3.72 15.81 -5.62
CA ARG A 49 -3.82 16.83 -4.55
C ARG A 49 -2.78 16.61 -3.46
N ALA A 50 -2.64 15.38 -2.96
CA ALA A 50 -1.65 15.04 -1.94
C ALA A 50 -0.22 15.28 -2.43
N ARG A 51 0.07 14.95 -3.70
CA ARG A 51 1.35 15.25 -4.34
C ARG A 51 1.62 16.74 -4.40
N ALA A 52 0.65 17.55 -4.84
CA ALA A 52 0.77 19.01 -4.88
C ALA A 52 0.98 19.61 -3.49
N ALA A 53 0.36 19.05 -2.46
CA ALA A 53 0.55 19.41 -1.07
C ALA A 53 1.89 18.92 -0.49
N GLY A 54 2.65 18.06 -1.18
CA GLY A 54 3.89 17.45 -0.66
C GLY A 54 3.64 16.54 0.52
N LEU A 55 2.56 15.74 0.48
CA LEU A 55 2.15 14.78 1.52
C LEU A 55 2.03 13.34 1.00
N LEU A 56 2.27 13.12 -0.30
CA LEU A 56 2.11 11.81 -0.91
C LEU A 56 3.18 10.83 -0.42
N THR A 57 2.75 9.62 -0.11
CA THR A 57 3.58 8.45 0.25
C THR A 57 4.63 8.78 1.31
N PRO A 58 4.22 9.24 2.50
CA PRO A 58 5.11 9.77 3.54
C PRO A 58 6.10 8.73 4.09
N HIS A 59 5.81 7.45 3.93
CA HIS A 59 6.58 6.33 4.47
C HIS A 59 7.66 5.79 3.53
N ALA A 60 7.52 6.00 2.22
CA ALA A 60 8.48 5.49 1.26
C ALA A 60 9.79 6.29 1.23
N SER A 61 10.86 5.66 0.74
CA SER A 61 12.17 6.29 0.59
C SER A 61 12.14 7.47 -0.38
N ARG A 62 13.04 8.44 -0.17
CA ARG A 62 13.18 9.60 -1.08
C ARG A 62 13.62 9.18 -2.48
N GLU A 63 14.44 8.13 -2.56
CA GLU A 63 14.91 7.56 -3.82
C GLU A 63 13.76 7.10 -4.71
N MET A 64 12.72 6.52 -4.10
CA MET A 64 11.51 6.09 -4.80
C MET A 64 10.49 7.22 -5.02
N GLY A 65 10.69 8.39 -4.42
CA GLY A 65 9.81 9.55 -4.53
C GLY A 65 8.92 9.80 -3.31
N GLY A 66 9.14 9.08 -2.20
CA GLY A 66 8.46 9.30 -0.93
C GLY A 66 9.10 10.39 -0.07
N LEU A 67 8.57 10.59 1.14
CA LEU A 67 9.05 11.62 2.06
C LEU A 67 10.06 11.10 3.08
N ALA A 68 10.23 9.79 3.21
CA ALA A 68 11.11 9.12 4.18
C ALA A 68 10.93 9.61 5.62
N LEU A 69 9.69 9.79 6.06
CA LEU A 69 9.39 10.27 7.39
C LEU A 69 9.79 9.25 8.47
N SER A 70 10.22 9.74 9.62
CA SER A 70 10.43 8.91 10.80
C SER A 70 9.13 8.24 11.27
N HIS A 71 9.24 7.18 12.09
CA HIS A 71 8.03 6.50 12.60
C HIS A 71 7.09 7.42 13.37
N VAL A 72 7.63 8.36 14.15
CA VAL A 72 6.82 9.35 14.90
C VAL A 72 6.12 10.30 13.92
N ALA A 73 6.83 10.82 12.93
CA ALA A 73 6.26 11.70 11.91
C ALA A 73 5.18 10.97 11.07
N LYS A 74 5.41 9.70 10.71
CA LYS A 74 4.40 8.87 10.05
C LYS A 74 3.14 8.70 10.89
N ALA A 75 3.29 8.40 12.19
CA ALA A 75 2.14 8.22 13.08
C ALA A 75 1.27 9.49 13.11
N ILE A 76 1.87 10.68 13.19
CA ILE A 76 1.17 11.96 13.15
C ILE A 76 0.40 12.15 11.84
N VAL A 77 1.04 11.90 10.70
CA VAL A 77 0.40 12.00 9.39
C VAL A 77 -0.74 10.99 9.23
N PHE A 78 -0.55 9.75 9.69
CA PHE A 78 -1.55 8.69 9.58
C PHE A 78 -2.76 8.96 10.49
N GLU A 79 -2.53 9.51 11.69
CA GLU A 79 -3.60 9.93 12.58
C GLU A 79 -4.48 11.01 11.93
N GLU A 80 -3.89 12.06 11.39
CA GLU A 80 -4.64 13.13 10.71
C GLU A 80 -5.34 12.61 9.42
N ALA A 81 -4.71 11.71 8.67
CA ALA A 81 -5.34 11.08 7.52
C ALA A 81 -6.58 10.27 7.90
N GLY A 82 -6.57 9.64 9.07
CA GLY A 82 -7.68 8.81 9.58
C GLY A 82 -8.97 9.57 9.89
N TYR A 83 -8.99 10.90 9.87
CA TYR A 83 -10.21 11.69 10.02
C TYR A 83 -11.16 11.60 8.80
N SER A 84 -10.70 11.03 7.69
CA SER A 84 -11.54 10.73 6.53
C SER A 84 -11.21 9.34 5.98
N PRO A 85 -12.20 8.51 5.59
CA PRO A 85 -11.95 7.24 4.89
C PRO A 85 -11.15 7.43 3.58
N LEU A 86 -11.24 8.59 2.96
CA LEU A 86 -10.47 8.93 1.77
C LEU A 86 -9.05 9.43 2.08
N GLY A 87 -8.75 9.78 3.32
CA GLY A 87 -7.43 10.29 3.73
C GLY A 87 -6.30 9.31 3.45
N PRO A 88 -6.38 8.04 3.90
CA PRO A 88 -5.38 7.03 3.57
C PRO A 88 -5.21 6.81 2.06
N VAL A 89 -6.29 6.89 1.28
CA VAL A 89 -6.25 6.79 -0.19
C VAL A 89 -5.51 7.97 -0.80
N ALA A 90 -5.84 9.19 -0.35
CA ALA A 90 -5.21 10.42 -0.84
C ALA A 90 -3.70 10.43 -0.61
N LEU A 91 -3.25 10.04 0.58
CA LEU A 91 -1.85 10.03 0.94
C LEU A 91 -1.09 8.77 0.48
N ASN A 92 -1.77 7.83 -0.18
CA ASN A 92 -1.21 6.55 -0.63
C ASN A 92 -0.63 5.73 0.54
N ILE A 93 -1.37 5.67 1.64
CA ILE A 93 -1.01 4.94 2.87
C ILE A 93 -2.06 3.89 3.26
N HIS A 94 -3.00 3.58 2.37
CA HIS A 94 -4.00 2.54 2.62
C HIS A 94 -3.40 1.14 2.45
N ALA A 95 -3.97 0.18 3.14
CA ALA A 95 -3.60 -1.23 2.97
C ALA A 95 -4.19 -1.78 1.65
N PRO A 96 -3.45 -2.65 0.95
CA PRO A 96 -2.15 -3.23 1.30
C PRO A 96 -0.93 -2.44 0.77
N ASP A 97 -1.14 -1.36 0.02
CA ASP A 97 -0.08 -0.65 -0.70
C ASP A 97 1.02 -0.14 0.24
N GLU A 98 0.65 0.39 1.41
CA GLU A 98 1.64 0.86 2.40
C GLU A 98 2.61 -0.26 2.81
N GLY A 99 2.09 -1.43 3.19
CA GLY A 99 2.90 -2.58 3.57
C GLY A 99 3.69 -3.16 2.40
N ASN A 100 3.09 -3.21 1.21
CA ASN A 100 3.75 -3.71 0.00
C ASN A 100 4.89 -2.78 -0.44
N ILE A 101 4.74 -1.46 -0.32
CA ILE A 101 5.81 -0.49 -0.56
C ILE A 101 7.00 -0.79 0.35
N HIS A 102 6.77 -0.93 1.66
CA HIS A 102 7.83 -1.23 2.61
C HIS A 102 8.50 -2.57 2.31
N LEU A 103 7.72 -3.61 2.06
CA LEU A 103 8.23 -4.93 1.74
C LEU A 103 9.13 -4.90 0.49
N MET A 104 8.67 -4.28 -0.59
CA MET A 104 9.40 -4.21 -1.83
C MET A 104 10.67 -3.35 -1.73
N ASP A 105 10.63 -2.27 -0.93
CA ASP A 105 11.82 -1.45 -0.69
C ASP A 105 12.96 -2.26 -0.05
N VAL A 106 12.61 -3.23 0.82
CA VAL A 106 13.57 -4.09 1.52
C VAL A 106 14.05 -5.28 0.67
N VAL A 107 13.13 -5.96 -0.05
CA VAL A 107 13.44 -7.29 -0.61
C VAL A 107 13.48 -7.35 -2.14
N ALA A 108 12.93 -6.35 -2.86
CA ALA A 108 12.87 -6.39 -4.30
C ALA A 108 14.22 -6.09 -4.95
N THR A 109 14.47 -6.70 -6.10
CA THR A 109 15.61 -6.34 -6.96
C THR A 109 15.40 -4.94 -7.56
N GLU A 110 16.47 -4.29 -8.03
CA GLU A 110 16.36 -2.97 -8.64
C GLU A 110 15.41 -2.98 -9.85
N ALA A 111 15.46 -4.01 -10.69
CA ALA A 111 14.55 -4.17 -11.81
C ALA A 111 13.07 -4.28 -11.35
N GLN A 112 12.81 -4.96 -10.25
CA GLN A 112 11.47 -5.05 -9.66
C GLN A 112 11.04 -3.71 -9.02
N LYS A 113 11.97 -3.00 -8.37
CA LYS A 113 11.71 -1.67 -7.82
C LYS A 113 11.32 -0.69 -8.93
N ASP A 114 12.07 -0.65 -10.02
CA ASP A 114 11.76 0.23 -11.14
C ASP A 114 10.42 -0.10 -11.80
N ARG A 115 10.14 -1.38 -11.97
CA ARG A 115 8.92 -1.84 -12.64
C ARG A 115 7.66 -1.70 -11.79
N TRP A 116 7.73 -1.99 -10.48
CA TRP A 116 6.57 -2.14 -9.62
C TRP A 116 6.53 -1.15 -8.45
N LEU A 117 7.65 -0.98 -7.73
CA LEU A 117 7.69 -0.14 -6.54
C LEU A 117 7.57 1.35 -6.90
N ARG A 118 8.32 1.81 -7.88
CA ARG A 118 8.31 3.23 -8.26
C ARG A 118 6.92 3.72 -8.69
N PRO A 119 6.20 3.04 -9.60
CA PRO A 119 4.82 3.43 -9.92
C PRO A 119 3.87 3.36 -8.71
N LEU A 120 4.05 2.38 -7.81
CA LEU A 120 3.25 2.24 -6.61
C LEU A 120 3.48 3.42 -5.64
N VAL A 121 4.74 3.78 -5.37
CA VAL A 121 5.10 4.95 -4.53
C VAL A 121 4.58 6.25 -5.12
N GLN A 122 4.57 6.36 -6.44
CA GLN A 122 4.02 7.53 -7.14
C GLN A 122 2.49 7.54 -7.20
N GLY A 123 1.80 6.53 -6.67
CA GLY A 123 0.35 6.43 -6.70
C GLY A 123 -0.23 6.20 -8.10
N HIS A 124 0.59 5.80 -9.07
CA HIS A 124 0.16 5.48 -10.44
C HIS A 124 -0.34 4.04 -10.57
N ALA A 125 0.13 3.14 -9.71
CA ALA A 125 -0.26 1.75 -9.64
C ALA A 125 -0.93 1.44 -8.30
N ARG A 126 -1.61 0.30 -8.24
CA ARG A 126 -2.17 -0.32 -7.04
C ARG A 126 -1.66 -1.76 -6.93
N SER A 127 -1.61 -2.26 -5.71
CA SER A 127 -1.18 -3.63 -5.46
C SER A 127 -2.16 -4.40 -4.59
N CYS A 128 -2.00 -5.73 -4.55
CA CYS A 128 -2.64 -6.55 -3.55
C CYS A 128 -1.62 -7.49 -2.89
N PHE A 129 -1.98 -7.98 -1.69
CA PHE A 129 -1.18 -8.96 -0.95
C PHE A 129 -1.99 -10.23 -0.73
N ALA A 130 -1.68 -11.27 -1.49
CA ALA A 130 -2.45 -12.51 -1.53
C ALA A 130 -1.84 -13.57 -0.58
N MET A 131 -2.25 -13.52 0.69
CA MET A 131 -1.85 -14.50 1.70
C MET A 131 -3.00 -15.46 2.05
N THR A 132 -4.16 -14.93 2.42
CA THR A 132 -5.29 -15.68 2.95
C THR A 132 -5.81 -16.74 1.99
N GLU A 133 -6.10 -17.94 2.52
CA GLU A 133 -6.63 -19.06 1.77
C GLU A 133 -7.94 -19.58 2.37
N PRO A 134 -8.89 -20.08 1.53
CA PRO A 134 -10.07 -20.78 2.05
C PRO A 134 -9.69 -22.10 2.73
N ALA A 135 -10.58 -22.59 3.58
CA ALA A 135 -10.40 -23.95 4.15
C ALA A 135 -10.29 -25.00 3.02
N PRO A 136 -9.45 -26.00 3.19
CA PRO A 136 -8.61 -26.36 4.33
C PRO A 136 -7.21 -25.69 4.33
N GLY A 137 -7.05 -24.54 3.67
CA GLY A 137 -5.80 -23.78 3.62
C GLY A 137 -5.57 -22.97 4.89
N SER A 138 -4.66 -21.99 4.78
CA SER A 138 -4.09 -21.28 5.92
C SER A 138 -5.06 -20.38 6.69
N GLY A 139 -6.21 -20.01 6.11
CA GLY A 139 -6.87 -18.83 6.63
C GLY A 139 -5.90 -17.65 6.58
N SER A 140 -5.66 -16.99 7.71
CA SER A 140 -4.67 -15.92 7.87
C SER A 140 -3.33 -16.37 8.48
N ASP A 141 -3.14 -17.67 8.72
CA ASP A 141 -1.88 -18.21 9.27
C ASP A 141 -0.94 -18.63 8.13
N PRO A 142 0.17 -17.90 7.88
CA PRO A 142 1.09 -18.21 6.78
C PRO A 142 1.80 -19.56 6.94
N SER A 143 1.90 -20.11 8.17
CA SER A 143 2.52 -21.41 8.39
C SER A 143 1.72 -22.59 7.81
N MET A 144 0.43 -22.37 7.55
CA MET A 144 -0.51 -23.35 7.01
C MET A 144 -0.80 -23.19 5.51
N LEU A 145 -0.04 -22.35 4.80
CA LEU A 145 -0.21 -22.14 3.36
C LEU A 145 -0.19 -23.43 2.56
N ARG A 146 -1.13 -23.56 1.62
CA ARG A 146 -1.23 -24.66 0.65
C ARG A 146 -0.92 -24.26 -0.78
N THR A 147 -1.04 -22.98 -1.11
CA THR A 147 -0.57 -22.47 -2.40
C THR A 147 0.89 -22.80 -2.57
N THR A 148 1.25 -23.41 -3.70
CA THR A 148 2.60 -23.80 -4.06
C THR A 148 3.13 -22.95 -5.20
N ALA A 149 4.45 -22.78 -5.24
CA ALA A 149 5.18 -22.22 -6.37
C ALA A 149 6.27 -23.21 -6.78
N THR A 150 6.18 -23.72 -8.00
CA THR A 150 7.17 -24.64 -8.59
C THR A 150 7.93 -23.88 -9.67
N ARG A 151 9.25 -24.01 -9.69
CA ARG A 151 10.09 -23.33 -10.70
C ARG A 151 9.86 -23.95 -12.08
N ASP A 152 9.68 -23.09 -13.09
CA ASP A 152 9.54 -23.44 -14.50
C ASP A 152 10.46 -22.53 -15.32
N GLY A 153 11.68 -22.96 -15.55
CA GLY A 153 12.72 -22.14 -16.20
C GLY A 153 13.07 -20.90 -15.36
N ASP A 154 12.86 -19.72 -15.94
CA ASP A 154 13.06 -18.42 -15.28
C ASP A 154 11.81 -17.92 -14.56
N ASP A 155 10.67 -18.61 -14.71
CA ASP A 155 9.39 -18.30 -14.11
C ASP A 155 9.04 -19.26 -12.96
N TYR A 156 7.85 -19.04 -12.37
CA TYR A 156 7.26 -19.92 -11.37
C TYR A 156 5.80 -20.21 -11.71
N LEU A 157 5.47 -21.50 -11.70
CA LEU A 157 4.08 -21.94 -11.75
C LEU A 157 3.47 -21.90 -10.36
N ILE A 158 2.50 -20.98 -10.15
CA ILE A 158 1.79 -20.86 -8.88
C ILE A 158 0.48 -21.62 -8.97
N ASN A 159 0.26 -22.56 -8.02
CA ASN A 159 -0.96 -23.35 -7.94
C ASN A 159 -1.58 -23.26 -6.54
N GLY A 160 -2.80 -22.73 -6.48
CA GLY A 160 -3.52 -22.55 -5.22
C GLY A 160 -4.74 -21.65 -5.36
N ARG A 161 -5.36 -21.36 -4.23
CA ARG A 161 -6.54 -20.50 -4.17
C ARG A 161 -6.39 -19.49 -3.04
N LYS A 162 -6.50 -18.21 -3.38
CA LYS A 162 -6.55 -17.09 -2.45
C LYS A 162 -7.94 -16.50 -2.41
N TRP A 163 -8.36 -15.94 -1.27
CA TRP A 163 -9.64 -15.28 -1.14
C TRP A 163 -9.57 -14.11 -0.16
N LEU A 164 -10.59 -13.26 -0.18
CA LEU A 164 -10.70 -12.09 0.69
C LEU A 164 -9.46 -11.19 0.61
N ILE A 165 -8.94 -11.04 -0.61
CA ILE A 165 -7.72 -10.26 -0.85
C ILE A 165 -8.09 -8.81 -1.06
N THR A 166 -7.78 -7.96 -0.07
CA THR A 166 -8.00 -6.52 -0.14
C THR A 166 -7.29 -5.93 -1.34
N GLY A 167 -8.02 -5.16 -2.14
CA GLY A 167 -7.48 -4.45 -3.29
C GLY A 167 -7.22 -5.32 -4.52
N ALA A 168 -7.55 -6.64 -4.51
CA ALA A 168 -7.33 -7.51 -5.67
C ALA A 168 -8.07 -7.02 -6.92
N GLU A 169 -9.28 -6.49 -6.74
CA GLU A 169 -9.99 -5.80 -7.80
C GLU A 169 -9.33 -4.44 -8.06
N GLY A 170 -8.84 -4.24 -9.27
CA GLY A 170 -8.15 -3.01 -9.68
C GLY A 170 -6.68 -2.93 -9.25
N ALA A 171 -6.05 -4.03 -8.79
CA ALA A 171 -4.62 -4.09 -8.60
C ALA A 171 -3.88 -4.25 -9.95
N ASP A 172 -2.81 -3.50 -10.13
CA ASP A 172 -1.93 -3.61 -11.29
C ASP A 172 -0.95 -4.79 -11.15
N PHE A 173 -0.69 -5.21 -9.91
CA PHE A 173 0.10 -6.40 -9.59
C PHE A 173 -0.24 -6.96 -8.21
N GLY A 174 0.14 -8.21 -7.96
CA GLY A 174 -0.05 -8.88 -6.68
C GLY A 174 1.25 -9.46 -6.11
N ILE A 175 1.40 -9.37 -4.79
CA ILE A 175 2.40 -10.12 -4.04
C ILE A 175 1.73 -11.37 -3.51
N ILE A 176 2.16 -12.54 -3.99
CA ILE A 176 1.53 -13.81 -3.66
C ILE A 176 2.42 -14.61 -2.72
N MET A 177 1.89 -14.96 -1.55
CA MET A 177 2.55 -15.89 -0.65
C MET A 177 2.29 -17.34 -1.07
N ALA A 178 3.37 -18.09 -1.31
CA ALA A 178 3.31 -19.48 -1.71
C ALA A 178 4.45 -20.28 -1.06
N ARG A 179 4.25 -21.61 -0.89
CA ARG A 179 5.28 -22.52 -0.46
C ARG A 179 6.09 -22.99 -1.66
N MET A 180 7.41 -23.01 -1.50
CA MET A 180 8.33 -23.64 -2.46
C MET A 180 8.88 -24.94 -1.87
N GLU A 181 9.07 -25.96 -2.69
CA GLU A 181 9.60 -27.26 -2.25
C GLU A 181 11.01 -27.15 -1.68
N ASP A 182 11.83 -26.23 -2.21
CA ASP A 182 13.23 -26.06 -1.83
C ASP A 182 13.48 -24.90 -0.85
N CYS A 183 12.44 -24.19 -0.38
CA CYS A 183 12.58 -23.05 0.51
C CYS A 183 11.33 -22.82 1.35
N LEU A 184 11.52 -22.46 2.63
CA LEU A 184 10.44 -22.34 3.60
C LEU A 184 9.39 -21.27 3.28
N THR A 185 9.72 -20.21 2.57
CA THR A 185 8.73 -19.26 2.00
C THR A 185 9.43 -18.25 1.08
N ARG A 186 8.95 -18.04 -0.14
CA ARG A 186 9.35 -16.90 -0.98
C ARG A 186 8.15 -16.07 -1.38
N ILE A 187 8.38 -14.78 -1.52
CA ILE A 187 7.39 -13.82 -2.00
C ILE A 187 7.54 -13.70 -3.51
N HIS A 188 6.44 -13.91 -4.22
CA HIS A 188 6.38 -13.72 -5.67
C HIS A 188 5.51 -12.51 -6.01
N ILE A 189 5.99 -11.69 -6.94
CA ILE A 189 5.25 -10.55 -7.48
C ILE A 189 4.81 -10.90 -8.90
N THR A 190 3.51 -10.95 -9.13
CA THR A 190 2.93 -11.21 -10.46
C THR A 190 2.04 -10.05 -10.88
N ALA A 191 2.01 -9.78 -12.19
CA ALA A 191 0.95 -8.98 -12.80
C ALA A 191 -0.18 -9.90 -13.28
N PRO A 192 -1.41 -9.39 -13.41
CA PRO A 192 -2.54 -10.10 -14.00
C PRO A 192 -2.31 -10.42 -15.48
#